data_596c059184388e90f73b722418277dc3
#
_entry.id   596c059184388e90f73b722418277dc3
#
_cell.length_a   1.000
_cell.length_b   1.000
_cell.length_c   1.000
_cell.angle_alpha   90.00
_cell.angle_beta   90.00
_cell.angle_gamma   90.00
#
_symmetry.space_group_name_H-M   'P 1'
#
loop_
_entity.id
_entity.type
_entity.pdbx_description
1 polymer ?
#
loop_
_entity_poly.entity_id
_entity_poly.type
_entity_poly.pdbx_seq_one_letter_code
_entity_poly.pdbx_strand_id
1 'polypeptide(L)'
;IADWSGNHIQTFSEEIRRYPSIEEMCLSKSGIIQFNLRTMVLKDENGNELNYTLGQYEGDSTFLKVMKINILQGLSEREALKRYSTPVYINEQYARLLVPKGENPVGKPVRLYDTEFGKMEKEGEPIAIIAGIVENLYTGTLRQEVYPSLTYLTHTPPYNLVQIRLKKEHRAEALALLQQTWEKINPNVPFEYQDIYEEF
;
A
#
# COMPACT_ATOMS: atom_id res chain seq x y z
N ILE A 1 -7.69 -1.09 12.68
CA ILE A 1 -7.16 -1.51 13.99
C ILE A 1 -5.72 -1.04 14.07
N ALA A 2 -5.41 -0.13 14.97
CA ALA A 2 -4.05 0.36 15.18
C ALA A 2 -3.45 -0.30 16.44
N ASP A 3 -2.31 -0.93 16.28
CA ASP A 3 -1.52 -1.45 17.39
C ASP A 3 -0.07 -0.99 17.23
N TRP A 4 0.39 -0.21 18.16
CA TRP A 4 1.74 0.37 18.16
C TRP A 4 2.84 -0.65 18.53
N SER A 5 2.48 -1.83 19.06
CA SER A 5 3.44 -2.88 19.43
C SER A 5 3.76 -3.87 18.28
N GLY A 6 2.92 -3.92 17.26
CA GLY A 6 3.07 -4.80 16.08
C GLY A 6 2.81 -6.30 16.32
N ASN A 7 3.00 -6.81 17.52
CA ASN A 7 2.86 -8.23 17.81
C ASN A 7 1.40 -8.70 17.83
N HIS A 8 0.50 -7.88 18.35
CA HIS A 8 -0.92 -8.22 18.47
C HIS A 8 -1.61 -8.25 17.11
N ILE A 9 -1.26 -7.34 16.20
CA ILE A 9 -1.77 -7.32 14.83
C ILE A 9 -1.41 -8.61 14.09
N GLN A 10 -0.18 -9.08 14.24
CA GLN A 10 0.25 -10.33 13.62
C GLN A 10 -0.53 -11.51 14.18
N THR A 11 -0.61 -11.67 15.52
CA THR A 11 -1.38 -12.72 16.18
C THR A 11 -2.85 -12.69 15.76
N PHE A 12 -3.44 -11.49 15.76
CA PHE A 12 -4.82 -11.28 15.31
C PHE A 12 -5.00 -11.73 13.87
N SER A 13 -4.11 -11.31 12.98
CA SER A 13 -4.19 -11.65 11.56
C SER A 13 -4.10 -13.16 11.30
N GLU A 14 -3.23 -13.86 12.04
CA GLU A 14 -3.07 -15.31 11.94
C GLU A 14 -4.34 -16.06 12.39
N GLU A 15 -4.99 -15.57 13.45
CA GLU A 15 -6.22 -16.16 13.97
C GLU A 15 -7.40 -15.97 13.01
N ILE A 16 -7.63 -14.74 12.56
CA ILE A 16 -8.80 -14.41 11.72
C ILE A 16 -8.69 -14.97 10.30
N ARG A 17 -7.49 -15.27 9.82
CA ARG A 17 -7.27 -15.85 8.48
C ARG A 17 -8.05 -17.14 8.24
N ARG A 18 -8.46 -17.81 9.30
CA ARG A 18 -9.22 -19.07 9.26
C ARG A 18 -10.72 -18.87 9.13
N TYR A 19 -11.21 -17.62 9.23
CA TYR A 19 -12.65 -17.36 9.23
C TYR A 19 -13.24 -17.42 7.83
N PRO A 20 -14.26 -18.26 7.60
CA PRO A 20 -14.87 -18.42 6.27
C PRO A 20 -15.50 -17.15 5.70
N SER A 21 -15.83 -16.19 6.57
CA SER A 21 -16.39 -14.89 6.21
C SER A 21 -15.37 -13.91 5.65
N ILE A 22 -14.07 -14.20 5.79
CA ILE A 22 -13.00 -13.40 5.22
C ILE A 22 -12.73 -13.87 3.79
N GLU A 23 -12.84 -12.96 2.85
CA GLU A 23 -12.51 -13.21 1.46
C GLU A 23 -11.02 -13.07 1.22
N GLU A 24 -10.46 -11.94 1.65
CA GLU A 24 -9.03 -11.62 1.54
C GLU A 24 -8.60 -10.70 2.68
N MET A 25 -7.33 -10.73 3.02
CA MET A 25 -6.74 -9.81 3.99
C MET A 25 -5.28 -9.53 3.70
N CYS A 26 -4.82 -8.35 4.09
CA CYS A 26 -3.41 -7.97 4.08
C CYS A 26 -3.02 -7.20 5.34
N LEU A 27 -1.73 -7.18 5.58
CA LEU A 27 -1.10 -6.32 6.58
C LEU A 27 -0.46 -5.12 5.88
N SER A 28 -0.65 -3.92 6.45
CA SER A 28 -0.12 -2.69 5.86
C SER A 28 0.29 -1.65 6.90
N LYS A 29 1.10 -0.69 6.48
CA LYS A 29 1.42 0.48 7.31
C LYS A 29 0.43 1.62 7.12
N SER A 30 -0.21 1.67 5.96
CA SER A 30 -1.18 2.71 5.62
C SER A 30 -2.44 2.11 5.04
N GLY A 31 -3.56 2.78 5.28
CA GLY A 31 -4.83 2.46 4.63
C GLY A 31 -4.88 2.98 3.20
N ILE A 32 -5.91 2.57 2.46
CA ILE A 32 -6.15 3.06 1.10
C ILE A 32 -6.60 4.53 1.10
N ILE A 33 -7.29 4.97 2.15
CA ILE A 33 -7.79 6.32 2.32
C ILE A 33 -6.75 7.18 3.06
N GLN A 34 -6.07 6.60 4.05
CA GLN A 34 -5.03 7.24 4.85
C GLN A 34 -3.66 6.81 4.35
N PHE A 35 -3.25 7.32 3.21
CA PHE A 35 -1.94 7.08 2.63
C PHE A 35 -1.01 8.27 2.87
N ASN A 36 0.28 8.01 2.82
CA ASN A 36 1.27 9.07 2.98
C ASN A 36 1.38 9.87 1.67
N LEU A 37 1.24 11.19 1.78
CA LEU A 37 1.56 12.10 0.70
C LEU A 37 2.99 12.58 0.85
N ARG A 38 3.76 12.52 -0.22
CA ARG A 38 5.15 13.00 -0.29
C ARG A 38 5.31 13.97 -1.44
N THR A 39 6.22 14.90 -1.30
CA THR A 39 6.64 15.73 -2.43
C THR A 39 7.75 14.99 -3.18
N MET A 40 7.55 14.81 -4.47
CA MET A 40 8.55 14.26 -5.38
C MET A 40 9.06 15.36 -6.30
N VAL A 41 10.38 15.44 -6.45
CA VAL A 41 11.02 16.36 -7.38
C VAL A 41 11.53 15.58 -8.58
N LEU A 42 11.04 15.89 -9.77
CA LEU A 42 11.58 15.38 -11.04
C LEU A 42 12.25 16.52 -11.79
N LYS A 43 13.21 16.20 -12.64
CA LYS A 43 13.81 17.18 -13.57
C LYS A 43 13.22 16.99 -14.95
N ASP A 44 12.81 18.09 -15.58
CA ASP A 44 12.41 18.12 -16.98
C ASP A 44 13.63 17.96 -17.92
N GLU A 45 13.39 17.95 -19.21
CA GLU A 45 14.43 17.84 -20.25
C GLU A 45 15.43 19.00 -20.22
N ASN A 46 15.06 20.14 -19.65
CA ASN A 46 15.90 21.33 -19.50
C ASN A 46 16.62 21.38 -18.15
N GLY A 47 16.40 20.39 -17.28
CA GLY A 47 16.99 20.31 -15.94
C GLY A 47 16.24 21.12 -14.88
N ASN A 48 15.06 21.69 -15.17
CA ASN A 48 14.24 22.39 -14.20
C ASN A 48 13.56 21.40 -13.26
N GLU A 49 13.47 21.76 -11.99
CA GLU A 49 12.81 20.96 -10.97
C GLU A 49 11.29 21.14 -11.03
N LEU A 50 10.58 20.02 -11.13
CA LEU A 50 9.13 19.94 -11.11
C LEU A 50 8.69 19.19 -9.85
N ASN A 51 7.83 19.82 -9.07
CA ASN A 51 7.31 19.24 -7.83
C ASN A 51 5.98 18.52 -8.09
N TYR A 52 5.89 17.28 -7.67
CA TYR A 52 4.68 16.47 -7.73
C TYR A 52 4.29 15.97 -6.34
N THR A 53 3.00 15.85 -6.10
CA THR A 53 2.50 15.12 -4.94
C THR A 53 2.45 13.63 -5.26
N LEU A 54 3.14 12.81 -4.47
CA LEU A 54 3.24 11.37 -4.63
C LEU A 54 2.46 10.67 -3.53
N GLY A 55 1.53 9.79 -3.89
CA GLY A 55 0.87 8.88 -2.97
C GLY A 55 1.75 7.68 -2.67
N GLN A 56 1.92 7.35 -1.40
CA GLN A 56 2.76 6.24 -0.96
C GLN A 56 1.96 5.24 -0.13
N TYR A 57 2.00 3.98 -0.56
CA TYR A 57 1.37 2.85 0.13
C TYR A 57 2.44 1.83 0.52
N GLU A 58 2.20 1.10 1.60
CA GLU A 58 3.09 0.02 2.02
C GLU A 58 2.26 -1.13 2.60
N GLY A 59 2.50 -2.34 2.09
CA GLY A 59 1.79 -3.53 2.51
C GLY A 59 2.54 -4.83 2.23
N ASP A 60 1.94 -5.94 2.66
CA ASP A 60 2.46 -7.27 2.39
C ASP A 60 2.16 -7.75 0.95
N SER A 61 2.52 -9.00 0.64
CA SER A 61 2.36 -9.63 -0.67
C SER A 61 0.92 -9.83 -1.13
N THR A 62 -0.06 -9.42 -0.37
CA THR A 62 -1.49 -9.54 -0.70
C THR A 62 -2.18 -8.18 -0.81
N PHE A 63 -1.43 -7.09 -0.62
CA PHE A 63 -1.98 -5.74 -0.59
C PHE A 63 -2.74 -5.37 -1.86
N LEU A 64 -2.12 -5.52 -3.03
CA LEU A 64 -2.78 -5.17 -4.30
C LEU A 64 -4.05 -6.01 -4.52
N LYS A 65 -3.98 -7.30 -4.19
CA LYS A 65 -5.12 -8.21 -4.30
C LYS A 65 -6.29 -7.80 -3.39
N VAL A 66 -6.01 -7.47 -2.12
CA VAL A 66 -7.03 -7.01 -1.16
C VAL A 66 -7.66 -5.70 -1.63
N MET A 67 -6.86 -4.80 -2.19
CA MET A 67 -7.33 -3.52 -2.71
C MET A 67 -8.01 -3.62 -4.08
N LYS A 68 -8.02 -4.80 -4.71
CA LYS A 68 -8.48 -5.02 -6.10
C LYS A 68 -7.76 -4.13 -7.11
N ILE A 69 -6.49 -3.90 -6.90
CA ILE A 69 -5.64 -3.13 -7.81
C ILE A 69 -5.04 -4.09 -8.83
N ASN A 70 -5.36 -3.89 -10.10
CA ASN A 70 -4.87 -4.75 -11.17
C ASN A 70 -3.43 -4.38 -11.57
N ILE A 71 -2.59 -5.40 -11.71
CA ILE A 71 -1.26 -5.25 -12.31
C ILE A 71 -1.45 -5.24 -13.82
N LEU A 72 -1.14 -4.11 -14.46
CA LEU A 72 -1.27 -3.92 -15.92
C LEU A 72 -0.05 -4.46 -16.65
N GLN A 73 1.12 -4.36 -16.03
CA GLN A 73 2.39 -4.83 -16.58
C GLN A 73 3.37 -5.15 -15.45
N GLY A 74 4.19 -6.19 -15.61
CA GLY A 74 5.26 -6.54 -14.67
C GLY A 74 5.05 -7.90 -14.02
N LEU A 75 5.66 -8.07 -12.85
CA LEU A 75 5.64 -9.30 -12.06
C LEU A 75 4.43 -9.33 -11.14
N SER A 76 3.98 -10.53 -10.79
CA SER A 76 3.08 -10.71 -9.65
C SER A 76 3.77 -10.31 -8.34
N GLU A 77 2.98 -9.94 -7.31
CA GLU A 77 3.51 -9.56 -5.99
C GLU A 77 4.48 -10.60 -5.43
N ARG A 78 4.11 -11.87 -5.53
CA ARG A 78 4.92 -12.99 -5.04
C ARG A 78 6.25 -13.15 -5.81
N GLU A 79 6.24 -12.95 -7.12
CA GLU A 79 7.45 -13.01 -7.95
C GLU A 79 8.36 -11.82 -7.70
N ALA A 80 7.77 -10.62 -7.54
CA ALA A 80 8.49 -9.39 -7.23
C ALA A 80 9.28 -9.51 -5.93
N LEU A 81 8.64 -9.99 -4.86
CA LEU A 81 9.26 -10.19 -3.55
C LEU A 81 10.34 -11.29 -3.55
N LYS A 82 10.28 -12.26 -4.45
CA LYS A 82 11.35 -13.26 -4.62
C LYS A 82 12.55 -12.70 -5.37
N ARG A 83 12.31 -11.75 -6.27
CA ARG A 83 13.31 -11.25 -7.21
C ARG A 83 14.05 -10.02 -6.69
N TYR A 84 13.36 -9.15 -5.97
CA TYR A 84 13.89 -7.87 -5.52
C TYR A 84 13.77 -7.72 -4.00
N SER A 85 14.78 -7.12 -3.39
CA SER A 85 14.77 -6.82 -1.95
C SER A 85 13.75 -5.73 -1.59
N THR A 86 13.54 -4.77 -2.50
CA THR A 86 12.59 -3.66 -2.32
C THR A 86 11.80 -3.46 -3.62
N PRO A 87 10.83 -4.35 -3.91
CA PRO A 87 9.97 -4.18 -5.08
C PRO A 87 8.94 -3.08 -4.84
N VAL A 88 8.70 -2.27 -5.88
CA VAL A 88 7.63 -1.27 -5.87
C VAL A 88 6.75 -1.42 -7.10
N TYR A 89 5.48 -1.13 -6.94
CA TYR A 89 4.54 -0.94 -8.03
C TYR A 89 4.23 0.54 -8.15
N ILE A 90 4.19 1.03 -9.37
CA ILE A 90 3.84 2.42 -9.68
C ILE A 90 2.54 2.44 -10.47
N ASN A 91 1.70 3.47 -10.25
CA ASN A 91 0.51 3.61 -11.07
C ASN A 91 0.84 4.18 -12.47
N GLU A 92 -0.14 4.12 -13.38
CA GLU A 92 0.03 4.65 -14.74
C GLU A 92 0.44 6.13 -14.75
N GLN A 93 -0.08 6.92 -13.81
CA GLN A 93 0.26 8.34 -13.72
C GLN A 93 1.73 8.56 -13.40
N TYR A 94 2.28 7.79 -12.46
CA TYR A 94 3.70 7.87 -12.13
C TYR A 94 4.58 7.32 -13.26
N ALA A 95 4.16 6.24 -13.92
CA ALA A 95 4.88 5.68 -15.06
C ALA A 95 5.05 6.72 -16.18
N ARG A 96 4.01 7.52 -16.48
CA ARG A 96 4.05 8.59 -17.48
C ARG A 96 5.03 9.72 -17.15
N LEU A 97 5.31 9.95 -15.86
CA LEU A 97 6.25 10.97 -15.43
C LEU A 97 7.70 10.49 -15.45
N LEU A 98 7.92 9.18 -15.24
CA LEU A 98 9.26 8.61 -15.12
C LEU A 98 9.96 8.34 -16.45
N VAL A 99 9.20 7.99 -17.47
CA VAL A 99 9.78 7.58 -18.76
C VAL A 99 9.05 8.22 -19.94
N PRO A 100 9.76 8.47 -21.05
CA PRO A 100 9.14 8.91 -22.29
C PRO A 100 8.04 7.97 -22.78
N LYS A 101 7.10 8.52 -23.53
CA LYS A 101 5.99 7.74 -24.09
C LYS A 101 6.48 6.54 -24.89
N GLY A 102 6.05 5.34 -24.48
CA GLY A 102 6.40 4.07 -25.13
C GLY A 102 7.56 3.32 -24.50
N GLU A 103 8.26 3.91 -23.54
CA GLU A 103 9.27 3.19 -22.76
C GLU A 103 8.63 2.41 -21.61
N ASN A 104 9.27 1.29 -21.25
CA ASN A 104 8.88 0.46 -20.14
C ASN A 104 9.73 0.76 -18.90
N PRO A 105 9.14 1.26 -17.79
CA PRO A 105 9.87 1.49 -16.56
C PRO A 105 10.11 0.21 -15.72
N VAL A 106 9.45 -0.90 -16.01
CA VAL A 106 9.57 -2.15 -15.22
C VAL A 106 11.00 -2.66 -15.26
N GLY A 107 11.55 -2.99 -14.09
CA GLY A 107 12.94 -3.40 -13.91
C GLY A 107 13.92 -2.24 -13.73
N LYS A 108 13.50 -1.00 -13.97
CA LYS A 108 14.34 0.18 -13.73
C LYS A 108 14.36 0.53 -12.22
N PRO A 109 15.48 1.09 -11.73
CA PRO A 109 15.55 1.58 -10.36
C PRO A 109 14.76 2.87 -10.22
N VAL A 110 14.11 3.04 -9.06
CA VAL A 110 13.51 4.31 -8.64
C VAL A 110 14.06 4.68 -7.27
N ARG A 111 14.40 5.94 -7.10
CA ARG A 111 14.83 6.46 -5.80
C ARG A 111 13.60 6.71 -4.94
N LEU A 112 13.68 6.29 -3.70
CA LEU A 112 12.65 6.51 -2.70
C LEU A 112 13.03 7.79 -1.96
N TYR A 113 12.35 8.88 -2.25
CA TYR A 113 12.55 10.10 -1.50
C TYR A 113 11.82 9.98 -0.15
N ASP A 114 12.57 9.88 0.92
CA ASP A 114 12.05 10.10 2.26
C ASP A 114 12.15 11.60 2.57
N THR A 115 11.05 12.31 2.39
CA THR A 115 10.95 13.73 2.70
C THR A 115 10.45 13.97 4.14
N GLU A 116 10.69 13.05 5.06
CA GLU A 116 10.57 13.42 6.47
C GLU A 116 11.54 14.56 6.74
N PHE A 117 10.99 15.76 6.89
CA PHE A 117 11.72 16.99 7.26
C PHE A 117 12.61 17.64 6.18
N GLY A 118 12.33 17.50 4.91
CA GLY A 118 13.01 18.31 3.89
C GLY A 118 14.50 17.98 3.73
N LYS A 119 14.96 16.84 4.16
CA LYS A 119 16.30 16.35 3.90
C LYS A 119 16.32 15.63 2.56
N MET A 120 16.99 16.22 1.59
CA MET A 120 17.36 15.52 0.36
C MET A 120 18.26 14.35 0.78
N GLU A 121 17.94 13.16 0.27
CA GLU A 121 18.67 11.93 0.52
C GLU A 121 20.16 12.05 0.20
N LYS A 122 20.98 11.43 1.06
CA LYS A 122 22.42 11.29 0.82
C LYS A 122 22.66 10.28 -0.31
N GLU A 123 23.72 10.48 -1.08
CA GLU A 123 24.22 9.47 -2.01
C GLU A 123 24.39 8.12 -1.29
N GLY A 124 23.71 7.06 -1.79
CA GLY A 124 23.83 5.69 -1.28
C GLY A 124 22.59 5.08 -0.67
N GLU A 125 21.42 5.73 -0.71
CA GLU A 125 20.18 5.18 -0.17
C GLU A 125 19.55 4.08 -1.03
N PRO A 126 18.70 3.22 -0.43
CA PRO A 126 18.20 2.03 -1.10
C PRO A 126 17.37 2.38 -2.34
N ILE A 127 17.81 1.84 -3.44
CA ILE A 127 17.11 1.95 -4.71
C ILE A 127 16.04 0.87 -4.73
N ALA A 128 14.78 1.26 -4.83
CA ALA A 128 13.71 0.33 -5.11
C ALA A 128 13.69 -0.02 -6.60
N ILE A 129 13.23 -1.22 -6.90
CA ILE A 129 13.08 -1.66 -8.29
C ILE A 129 11.60 -1.68 -8.66
N ILE A 130 11.25 -1.05 -9.78
CA ILE A 130 9.89 -1.07 -10.30
C ILE A 130 9.56 -2.49 -10.74
N ALA A 131 8.73 -3.16 -9.97
CA ALA A 131 8.30 -4.53 -10.23
C ALA A 131 7.14 -4.59 -11.22
N GLY A 132 6.35 -3.52 -11.31
CA GLY A 132 5.23 -3.45 -12.22
C GLY A 132 4.52 -2.10 -12.24
N ILE A 133 3.63 -1.98 -13.22
CA ILE A 133 2.69 -0.87 -13.37
C ILE A 133 1.31 -1.39 -12.96
N VAL A 134 0.63 -0.62 -12.14
CA VAL A 134 -0.73 -0.90 -11.68
C VAL A 134 -1.70 0.16 -12.21
N GLU A 135 -2.98 -0.16 -12.20
CA GLU A 135 -4.03 0.80 -12.52
C GLU A 135 -4.04 1.98 -11.54
N ASN A 136 -4.60 3.08 -11.98
CA ASN A 136 -4.75 4.25 -11.13
C ASN A 136 -5.74 3.98 -9.99
N LEU A 137 -5.33 4.31 -8.77
CA LEU A 137 -6.17 4.20 -7.61
C LEU A 137 -6.96 5.50 -7.41
N TYR A 138 -8.27 5.38 -7.36
CA TYR A 138 -9.19 6.48 -7.07
C TYR A 138 -9.57 6.42 -5.58
N THR A 139 -8.98 7.30 -4.78
CA THR A 139 -9.15 7.31 -3.32
C THR A 139 -10.14 8.37 -2.83
N GLY A 140 -10.87 8.99 -3.74
CA GLY A 140 -11.81 10.06 -3.44
C GLY A 140 -12.95 10.15 -4.46
N THR A 141 -13.64 11.28 -4.48
CA THR A 141 -14.70 11.53 -5.45
C THR A 141 -14.13 11.51 -6.88
N LEU A 142 -14.94 11.15 -7.89
CA LEU A 142 -14.58 11.12 -9.32
C LEU A 142 -14.03 12.47 -9.87
N ARG A 143 -14.01 13.52 -9.06
CA ARG A 143 -13.45 14.84 -9.39
C ARG A 143 -12.04 15.06 -8.84
N GLN A 144 -11.50 14.13 -8.06
CA GLN A 144 -10.17 14.27 -7.50
C GLN A 144 -9.12 13.85 -8.52
N GLU A 145 -8.06 14.65 -8.65
CA GLU A 145 -6.91 14.28 -9.49
C GLU A 145 -6.29 12.98 -8.98
N VAL A 146 -5.96 12.11 -9.92
CA VAL A 146 -5.20 10.90 -9.63
C VAL A 146 -3.76 11.30 -9.39
N TYR A 147 -3.29 11.13 -8.17
CA TYR A 147 -1.88 11.36 -7.86
C TYR A 147 -0.99 10.27 -8.44
N PRO A 148 0.21 10.61 -8.92
CA PRO A 148 1.27 9.63 -9.07
C PRO A 148 1.42 8.86 -7.77
N SER A 149 1.50 7.55 -7.82
CA SER A 149 1.60 6.76 -6.60
C SER A 149 2.53 5.57 -6.77
N LEU A 150 3.07 5.15 -5.64
CA LEU A 150 3.84 3.93 -5.55
C LEU A 150 3.40 3.09 -4.35
N THR A 151 3.48 1.79 -4.52
CA THR A 151 3.17 0.80 -3.49
C THR A 151 4.40 -0.04 -3.22
N TYR A 152 4.89 0.04 -2.01
CA TYR A 152 5.96 -0.84 -1.54
C TYR A 152 5.39 -2.18 -1.11
N LEU A 153 6.05 -3.26 -1.50
CA LEU A 153 5.80 -4.55 -0.90
C LEU A 153 6.93 -4.90 0.06
N THR A 154 6.57 -5.33 1.25
CA THR A 154 7.53 -5.73 2.28
C THR A 154 7.12 -7.04 2.94
N HIS A 155 8.12 -7.80 3.38
CA HIS A 155 7.91 -8.96 4.26
C HIS A 155 8.03 -8.60 5.75
N THR A 156 8.47 -7.40 6.05
CA THR A 156 8.93 -7.03 7.39
C THR A 156 7.96 -6.11 8.10
N PRO A 157 7.51 -6.49 9.31
CA PRO A 157 6.80 -5.57 10.19
C PRO A 157 7.73 -4.39 10.62
N PRO A 158 7.20 -3.33 11.20
CA PRO A 158 5.88 -3.30 11.80
C PRO A 158 4.78 -2.91 10.82
N TYR A 159 3.66 -3.63 10.89
CA TYR A 159 2.41 -3.21 10.25
C TYR A 159 1.49 -2.61 11.32
N ASN A 160 0.72 -1.61 10.94
CA ASN A 160 -0.17 -0.89 11.85
C ASN A 160 -1.64 -1.21 11.61
N LEU A 161 -1.93 -1.80 10.45
CA LEU A 161 -3.29 -2.04 10.00
C LEU A 161 -3.45 -3.46 9.48
N VAL A 162 -4.62 -4.03 9.76
CA VAL A 162 -5.13 -5.20 9.05
C VAL A 162 -6.24 -4.70 8.13
N GLN A 163 -6.08 -4.88 6.85
CA GLN A 163 -7.11 -4.57 5.87
C GLN A 163 -7.80 -5.86 5.46
N ILE A 164 -9.12 -5.90 5.57
CA ILE A 164 -9.90 -7.12 5.44
C ILE A 164 -11.02 -6.89 4.44
N ARG A 165 -11.15 -7.81 3.51
CA ARG A 165 -12.32 -7.91 2.66
C ARG A 165 -13.24 -8.99 3.20
N LEU A 166 -14.45 -8.61 3.51
CA LEU A 166 -15.48 -9.50 4.01
C LEU A 166 -16.40 -9.95 2.88
N LYS A 167 -16.90 -11.18 2.98
CA LYS A 167 -18.01 -11.63 2.16
C LYS A 167 -19.25 -10.84 2.55
N LYS A 168 -19.93 -10.27 1.57
CA LYS A 168 -21.06 -9.34 1.77
C LYS A 168 -22.17 -9.95 2.63
N GLU A 169 -22.48 -11.22 2.38
CA GLU A 169 -23.56 -11.95 3.03
C GLU A 169 -23.33 -12.18 4.54
N HIS A 170 -22.07 -12.17 4.98
CA HIS A 170 -21.67 -12.49 6.35
C HIS A 170 -21.05 -11.30 7.09
N ARG A 171 -21.24 -10.06 6.58
CA ARG A 171 -20.55 -8.87 7.11
C ARG A 171 -20.80 -8.65 8.60
N ALA A 172 -22.04 -8.66 9.05
CA ALA A 172 -22.38 -8.39 10.45
C ALA A 172 -21.82 -9.45 11.40
N GLU A 173 -21.95 -10.73 11.03
CA GLU A 173 -21.39 -11.85 11.79
C GLU A 173 -19.86 -11.78 11.84
N ALA A 174 -19.23 -11.46 10.70
CA ALA A 174 -17.79 -11.30 10.61
C ALA A 174 -17.27 -10.17 11.50
N LEU A 175 -17.92 -9.00 11.52
CA LEU A 175 -17.53 -7.88 12.38
C LEU A 175 -17.61 -8.25 13.87
N ALA A 176 -18.70 -8.92 14.29
CA ALA A 176 -18.84 -9.39 15.67
C ALA A 176 -17.72 -10.37 16.05
N LEU A 177 -17.39 -11.29 15.16
CA LEU A 177 -16.32 -12.28 15.38
C LEU A 177 -14.93 -11.62 15.42
N LEU A 178 -14.68 -10.65 14.54
CA LEU A 178 -13.44 -9.88 14.55
C LEU A 178 -13.28 -9.11 15.86
N GLN A 179 -14.34 -8.46 16.34
CA GLN A 179 -14.35 -7.77 17.62
C GLN A 179 -14.04 -8.70 18.79
N GLN A 180 -14.75 -9.82 18.90
CA GLN A 180 -14.52 -10.81 19.96
C GLN A 180 -13.07 -11.34 19.95
N THR A 181 -12.54 -11.58 18.77
CA THR A 181 -11.16 -12.07 18.62
C THR A 181 -10.15 -11.02 19.03
N TRP A 182 -10.39 -9.76 18.65
CA TRP A 182 -9.52 -8.66 19.05
C TRP A 182 -9.52 -8.45 20.56
N GLU A 183 -10.69 -8.38 21.18
CA GLU A 183 -10.85 -8.22 22.63
C GLU A 183 -10.19 -9.35 23.43
N LYS A 184 -10.21 -10.58 22.91
CA LYS A 184 -9.53 -11.73 23.51
C LYS A 184 -8.00 -11.59 23.45
N ILE A 185 -7.45 -11.07 22.35
CA ILE A 185 -6.00 -10.91 22.15
C ILE A 185 -5.52 -9.64 22.82
N ASN A 186 -6.32 -8.57 22.81
CA ASN A 186 -5.99 -7.24 23.28
C ASN A 186 -7.07 -6.67 24.22
N PRO A 187 -7.23 -7.20 25.42
CA PRO A 187 -8.34 -6.80 26.31
C PRO A 187 -8.29 -5.32 26.73
N ASN A 188 -7.13 -4.67 26.60
CA ASN A 188 -6.93 -3.27 26.99
C ASN A 188 -6.91 -2.30 25.81
N VAL A 189 -7.11 -2.78 24.59
CA VAL A 189 -7.10 -1.95 23.38
C VAL A 189 -8.46 -2.02 22.70
N PRO A 190 -9.15 -0.90 22.52
CA PRO A 190 -10.45 -0.88 21.84
C PRO A 190 -10.37 -1.50 20.44
N PHE A 191 -11.46 -2.18 20.04
CA PHE A 191 -11.64 -2.59 18.66
C PHE A 191 -12.14 -1.41 17.86
N GLU A 192 -11.32 -0.92 16.95
CA GLU A 192 -11.66 0.16 16.03
C GLU A 192 -11.56 -0.33 14.60
N TYR A 193 -12.53 -0.01 13.78
CA TYR A 193 -12.49 -0.29 12.35
C TYR A 193 -13.08 0.87 11.56
N GLN A 194 -12.69 0.97 10.31
CA GLN A 194 -13.19 1.91 9.33
C GLN A 194 -13.74 1.14 8.14
N ASP A 195 -14.95 1.46 7.71
CA ASP A 195 -15.54 0.87 6.52
C ASP A 195 -15.26 1.76 5.32
N ILE A 196 -14.47 1.25 4.39
CA ILE A 196 -14.06 2.00 3.20
C ILE A 196 -15.25 2.36 2.30
N TYR A 197 -16.30 1.53 2.28
CA TYR A 197 -17.48 1.76 1.44
C TYR A 197 -18.48 2.78 2.02
N GLU A 198 -18.40 3.10 3.30
CA GLU A 198 -19.25 4.14 3.91
C GLU A 198 -18.67 5.55 3.74
N GLU A 199 -17.42 5.68 3.25
CA GLU A 199 -16.76 6.96 3.05
C GLU A 199 -16.80 7.46 1.58
N PHE A 200 -17.37 6.68 0.67
CA PHE A 200 -17.61 7.03 -0.73
C PHE A 200 -19.09 7.06 -1.08
#